data_00525720cf7e3dd973a0d1bff12f29b0
#
_entry.id   00525720cf7e3dd973a0d1bff12f29b0
#
_cell.length_a   1.000
_cell.length_b   1.000
_cell.length_c   1.000
_cell.angle_alpha   90.00
_cell.angle_beta   90.00
_cell.angle_gamma   90.00
#
_symmetry.space_group_name_H-M   'P 1'
#
loop_
_entity.id
_entity.type
_entity.pdbx_description
1 polymer ?
#
loop_
_entity_poly.entity_id
_entity_poly.type
_entity_poly.pdbx_seq_one_letter_code
_entity_poly.pdbx_strand_id
1 'polypeptide(L)'
;MLKRIYLDTSVYGGYFDTAFSIWTRILFKQINNNEFVVLYSYLTDLEISYAPEQVSLLAKSIPNKNIELIDYDDKAVELASLNIL
;
A
#
# COMPACT_ATOMS: atom_id res chain seq x y z
N MET A 1 -16.03 8.16 6.46
CA MET A 1 -14.96 8.83 5.69
C MET A 1 -13.76 7.95 5.56
N LEU A 2 -13.26 7.78 4.33
CA LEU A 2 -12.09 6.94 4.08
C LEU A 2 -10.82 7.63 4.56
N LYS A 3 -9.97 6.87 5.24
CA LYS A 3 -8.66 7.35 5.62
C LYS A 3 -7.69 7.12 4.47
N ARG A 4 -6.79 8.07 4.26
CA ARG A 4 -5.76 8.00 3.23
C ARG A 4 -4.47 7.48 3.87
N ILE A 5 -3.90 6.42 3.31
CA ILE A 5 -2.65 5.84 3.83
C ILE A 5 -1.64 5.68 2.69
N TYR A 6 -0.39 5.90 3.03
CA TYR A 6 0.72 5.62 2.13
C TYR A 6 1.43 4.36 2.64
N LEU A 7 1.51 3.35 1.77
CA LEU A 7 2.15 2.09 2.12
C LEU A 7 3.56 2.05 1.56
N ASP A 8 4.53 1.87 2.43
CA ASP A 8 5.88 1.56 1.98
C ASP A 8 5.88 0.20 1.28
N THR A 9 6.80 0.00 0.36
CA THR A 9 6.88 -1.24 -0.40
C THR A 9 7.05 -2.46 0.50
N SER A 10 7.72 -2.30 1.64
CA SER A 10 7.87 -3.38 2.61
C SER A 10 6.54 -3.89 3.18
N VAL A 11 5.52 -3.05 3.21
CA VAL A 11 4.19 -3.46 3.67
C VAL A 11 3.60 -4.49 2.72
N TYR A 12 3.75 -4.27 1.41
CA TYR A 12 3.29 -5.23 0.41
C TYR A 12 4.03 -6.58 0.56
N GLY A 13 5.33 -6.52 0.80
CA GLY A 13 6.12 -7.73 1.02
C GLY A 13 5.74 -8.45 2.31
N GLY A 14 5.34 -7.68 3.33
CA GLY A 14 4.92 -8.22 4.62
C GLY A 14 3.73 -9.17 4.53
N TYR A 15 2.91 -9.02 3.49
CA TYR A 15 1.77 -9.91 3.27
C TYR A 15 2.20 -11.38 3.14
N PHE A 16 3.41 -11.60 2.63
CA PHE A 16 3.96 -12.94 2.39
C PHE A 16 4.98 -13.34 3.44
N ASP A 17 5.26 -12.46 4.40
CA ASP A 17 6.25 -12.71 5.44
C ASP A 17 5.61 -13.40 6.63
N THR A 18 6.23 -14.48 7.10
CA THR A 18 5.69 -15.27 8.21
C THR A 18 5.43 -14.42 9.46
N ALA A 19 6.33 -13.47 9.73
CA ALA A 19 6.23 -12.65 10.96
C ALA A 19 5.17 -11.55 10.85
N PHE A 20 4.93 -11.01 9.64
CA PHE A 20 4.09 -9.84 9.46
C PHE A 20 2.80 -10.10 8.71
N SER A 21 2.61 -11.31 8.18
CA SER A 21 1.47 -11.59 7.31
C SER A 21 0.11 -11.38 7.99
N ILE A 22 0.01 -11.67 9.28
CA ILE A 22 -1.26 -11.51 10.01
C ILE A 22 -1.69 -10.04 9.97
N TRP A 23 -0.79 -9.13 10.33
CA TRP A 23 -1.08 -7.69 10.34
C TRP A 23 -1.37 -7.16 8.94
N THR A 24 -0.56 -7.57 7.98
CA THR A 24 -0.68 -7.08 6.61
C THR A 24 -1.97 -7.58 5.97
N ARG A 25 -2.36 -8.83 6.23
CA ARG A 25 -3.62 -9.37 5.71
C ARG A 25 -4.83 -8.65 6.28
N ILE A 26 -4.79 -8.30 7.57
CA ILE A 26 -5.84 -7.50 8.19
C ILE A 26 -5.94 -6.15 7.51
N LEU A 27 -4.80 -5.49 7.28
CA LEU A 27 -4.77 -4.21 6.61
C LEU A 27 -5.38 -4.28 5.21
N PHE A 28 -5.00 -5.28 4.42
CA PHE A 28 -5.54 -5.42 3.07
C PHE A 28 -7.03 -5.75 3.08
N LYS A 29 -7.49 -6.49 4.08
CA LYS A 29 -8.92 -6.74 4.25
C LYS A 29 -9.67 -5.44 4.52
N GLN A 30 -9.10 -4.56 5.35
CA GLN A 30 -9.69 -3.25 5.61
C GLN A 30 -9.70 -2.37 4.37
N ILE A 31 -8.65 -2.42 3.56
CA ILE A 31 -8.62 -1.71 2.29
C ILE A 31 -9.76 -2.19 1.38
N ASN A 32 -9.92 -3.51 1.26
CA ASN A 32 -10.97 -4.08 0.42
C ASN A 32 -12.36 -3.81 0.95
N ASN A 33 -12.49 -3.54 2.25
CA ASN A 33 -13.76 -3.18 2.88
C ASN A 33 -14.01 -1.67 2.87
N ASN A 34 -13.27 -0.91 2.07
CA ASN A 34 -13.43 0.54 1.91
C ASN A 34 -13.12 1.35 3.18
N GLU A 35 -12.25 0.84 4.05
CA GLU A 35 -11.84 1.59 5.23
C GLU A 35 -10.68 2.53 4.95
N PHE A 36 -9.92 2.26 3.89
CA PHE A 36 -8.75 3.05 3.51
C PHE A 36 -8.70 3.29 2.01
N VAL A 37 -8.11 4.41 1.65
CA VAL A 37 -7.65 4.68 0.28
C VAL A 37 -6.12 4.66 0.31
N VAL A 38 -5.53 3.86 -0.54
CA VAL A 38 -4.08 3.72 -0.64
C VAL A 38 -3.54 4.79 -1.56
N LEU A 39 -2.60 5.58 -1.06
CA LEU A 39 -1.88 6.54 -1.89
C LEU A 39 -0.79 5.79 -2.63
N TYR A 40 -0.76 5.97 -3.94
CA TYR A 40 0.15 5.23 -4.81
C TYR A 40 0.91 6.21 -5.69
N SER A 41 2.22 6.24 -5.54
CA SER A 41 3.08 7.17 -6.28
C SER A 41 3.85 6.45 -7.37
N TYR A 42 4.44 7.23 -8.27
CA TYR A 42 5.36 6.69 -9.26
C TYR A 42 6.52 5.93 -8.60
N LEU A 43 7.03 6.46 -7.48
CA LEU A 43 8.11 5.81 -6.76
C LEU A 43 7.68 4.43 -6.24
N THR A 44 6.47 4.34 -5.68
CA THR A 44 5.92 3.05 -5.24
C THR A 44 5.84 2.09 -6.41
N ASP A 45 5.33 2.56 -7.55
CA ASP A 45 5.20 1.73 -8.75
C ASP A 45 6.56 1.21 -9.21
N LEU A 46 7.56 2.07 -9.20
CA LEU A 46 8.92 1.71 -9.58
C LEU A 46 9.47 0.63 -8.65
N GLU A 47 9.33 0.82 -7.36
CA GLU A 47 9.81 -0.16 -6.38
C GLU A 47 9.09 -1.51 -6.50
N ILE A 48 7.78 -1.46 -6.70
CA ILE A 48 6.96 -2.66 -6.89
C ILE A 48 7.41 -3.41 -8.15
N SER A 49 7.81 -2.69 -9.20
CA SER A 49 8.26 -3.31 -10.45
C SER A 49 9.51 -4.16 -10.27
N TYR A 50 10.33 -3.87 -9.27
CA TYR A 50 11.52 -4.65 -8.95
C TYR A 50 11.27 -5.72 -7.88
N ALA A 51 10.07 -5.77 -7.32
CA ALA A 51 9.73 -6.74 -6.30
C ALA A 51 9.39 -8.11 -6.92
N PRO A 52 9.35 -9.17 -6.11
CA PRO A 52 8.87 -10.46 -6.60
C PRO A 52 7.47 -10.35 -7.19
N GLU A 53 7.17 -11.19 -8.17
CA GLU A 53 5.89 -11.14 -8.89
C GLU A 53 4.69 -11.17 -7.94
N GLN A 54 4.73 -11.97 -6.89
CA GLN A 54 3.63 -12.06 -5.94
C GLN A 54 3.32 -10.73 -5.28
N VAL A 55 4.35 -9.92 -5.01
CA VAL A 55 4.19 -8.58 -4.44
C VAL A 55 3.54 -7.66 -5.45
N SER A 56 3.98 -7.71 -6.69
CA SER A 56 3.41 -6.92 -7.77
C SER A 56 1.93 -7.26 -7.99
N LEU A 57 1.59 -8.54 -7.99
CA LEU A 57 0.22 -8.99 -8.14
C LEU A 57 -0.66 -8.53 -6.99
N LEU A 58 -0.13 -8.56 -5.77
CA LEU A 58 -0.86 -8.07 -4.61
C LEU A 58 -1.17 -6.58 -4.74
N ALA A 59 -0.18 -5.77 -5.12
CA ALA A 59 -0.38 -4.34 -5.30
C ALA A 59 -1.46 -4.07 -6.36
N LYS A 60 -1.46 -4.83 -7.44
CA LYS A 60 -2.43 -4.69 -8.52
C LYS A 60 -3.82 -5.20 -8.15
N SER A 61 -3.94 -5.99 -7.10
CA SER A 61 -5.22 -6.53 -6.66
C SER A 61 -6.08 -5.50 -5.91
N ILE A 62 -5.49 -4.39 -5.48
CA ILE A 62 -6.25 -3.35 -4.78
C ILE A 62 -7.24 -2.73 -5.77
N PRO A 63 -8.54 -2.67 -5.43
CA PRO A 63 -9.53 -2.08 -6.33
C PRO A 63 -9.19 -0.62 -6.64
N ASN A 64 -9.41 -0.21 -7.88
CA ASN A 64 -9.09 1.16 -8.30
C ASN A 64 -9.78 2.23 -7.45
N LYS A 65 -10.97 1.96 -6.97
CA LYS A 65 -11.71 2.88 -6.09
C LYS A 65 -11.00 3.10 -4.75
N ASN A 66 -10.09 2.21 -4.38
CA ASN A 66 -9.34 2.30 -3.13
C ASN A 66 -7.89 2.74 -3.36
N ILE A 67 -7.59 3.26 -4.56
CA ILE A 67 -6.27 3.78 -4.90
C ILE A 67 -6.41 5.24 -5.31
N GLU A 68 -5.55 6.07 -4.76
CA GLU A 68 -5.41 7.46 -5.18
C GLU A 68 -4.00 7.64 -5.72
N LEU A 69 -3.88 7.99 -7.01
CA LEU A 69 -2.59 8.25 -7.61
C LEU A 69 -2.11 9.64 -7.19
N ILE A 70 -0.90 9.72 -6.71
CA ILE A 70 -0.31 10.97 -6.27
C ILE A 70 1.04 11.18 -6.96
N ASP A 71 1.39 12.45 -7.18
CA ASP A 71 2.74 12.79 -7.61
C ASP A 71 3.66 12.66 -6.40
N TYR A 72 4.90 12.25 -6.66
CA TYR A 72 5.86 12.18 -5.57
C TYR A 72 6.21 13.61 -5.13
N ASP A 73 5.70 13.97 -3.96
CA ASP A 73 5.98 15.23 -3.28
C ASP A 73 6.29 14.87 -1.83
N ASP A 74 7.50 15.20 -1.38
CA ASP A 74 7.95 14.80 -0.05
C ASP A 74 7.01 15.26 1.05
N LYS A 75 6.47 16.48 0.93
CA LYS A 75 5.57 17.01 1.95
C LYS A 75 4.23 16.28 1.96
N ALA A 76 3.68 16.02 0.78
CA ALA A 76 2.42 15.29 0.67
C ALA A 76 2.55 13.87 1.19
N VAL A 77 3.63 13.19 0.83
CA VAL A 77 3.92 11.84 1.32
C VAL A 77 4.10 11.84 2.82
N GLU A 78 4.86 12.82 3.35
CA GLU A 78 5.11 12.93 4.77
C GLU A 78 3.82 13.10 5.57
N LEU A 79 2.93 13.98 5.10
CA LEU A 79 1.67 14.24 5.78
C LEU A 79 0.67 13.09 5.68
N ALA A 80 0.69 12.36 4.57
CA ALA A 80 -0.25 11.26 4.32
C ALA A 80 0.27 9.91 4.78
N SER A 81 1.55 9.84 5.13
CA SER A 81 2.20 8.59 5.48
C SER A 81 1.77 8.11 6.86
N LEU A 82 1.42 6.84 6.95
CA LEU A 82 1.18 6.18 8.23
C LEU A 82 2.25 5.12 8.44
N ASN A 83 2.89 5.19 9.57
CA ASN A 83 3.88 4.19 9.95
C ASN A 83 3.15 3.02 10.60
N ILE A 84 2.80 2.05 9.80
CA ILE A 84 1.98 0.91 10.22
C ILE A 84 2.82 -0.22 10.80
N LEU A 85 4.08 -0.27 10.44
CA LEU A 85 5.00 -1.32 10.89
C LEU A 85 5.98 -0.83 11.92
#